data_76f61be4eac827b1c752f0285627622c
#
_entry.id   76f61be4eac827b1c752f0285627622c
#
_cell.length_a   1.000
_cell.length_b   1.000
_cell.length_c   1.000
_cell.angle_alpha   90.00
_cell.angle_beta   90.00
_cell.angle_gamma   90.00
#
_symmetry.space_group_name_H-M   'P 1'
#
loop_
_entity.id
_entity.type
_entity.pdbx_description
1 polymer ?
#
loop_
_entity_poly.entity_id
_entity_poly.type
_entity_poly.pdbx_seq_one_letter_code
_entity_poly.pdbx_strand_id
1 'polypeptide(L)'
;AVLDSDAFIDALGTMGDAEGKIQALAVHSATHRLMKKQGLIETIPPEDGKEEISLYQGKRVIVDDGMPVSMGKYTTYLFGAGAIGYAEGTPKTPSETQREGLKNGGEEYLINRRHFVLHPRGIKWNPGSGVPAKDTPSNTELAAKANWTRVYESKNIRIVKLVHKIA
;
A
#
# COMPACT_ATOMS: atom_id res chain seq x y z
N ALA A 1 13.73 -14.16 -8.34
CA ALA A 1 13.51 -14.26 -9.78
C ALA A 1 13.91 -12.94 -10.45
N VAL A 2 14.28 -12.96 -11.71
CA VAL A 2 14.34 -11.77 -12.58
C VAL A 2 12.90 -11.44 -12.94
N LEU A 3 12.59 -10.16 -13.12
CA LEU A 3 11.23 -9.75 -13.49
C LEU A 3 10.99 -10.06 -14.97
N ASP A 4 10.02 -10.89 -15.23
CA ASP A 4 9.49 -11.23 -16.55
C ASP A 4 7.98 -11.47 -16.47
N SER A 5 7.35 -11.76 -17.60
CA SER A 5 5.92 -12.10 -17.66
C SER A 5 5.56 -13.30 -16.80
N ASP A 6 6.44 -14.32 -16.79
CA ASP A 6 6.20 -15.58 -16.07
C ASP A 6 6.19 -15.35 -14.56
N ALA A 7 7.07 -14.48 -14.04
CA ALA A 7 7.10 -14.14 -12.63
C ALA A 7 5.78 -13.48 -12.15
N PHE A 8 5.13 -12.71 -13.00
CA PHE A 8 3.81 -12.15 -12.70
C PHE A 8 2.72 -13.22 -12.73
N ILE A 9 2.74 -14.11 -13.72
CA ILE A 9 1.78 -15.21 -13.84
C ILE A 9 1.90 -16.14 -12.63
N ASP A 10 3.11 -16.52 -12.24
CA ASP A 10 3.36 -17.33 -11.06
C ASP A 10 2.87 -16.65 -9.78
N ALA A 11 3.12 -15.33 -9.64
CA ALA A 11 2.63 -14.57 -8.50
C ALA A 11 1.09 -14.54 -8.44
N LEU A 12 0.42 -14.32 -9.56
CA LEU A 12 -1.03 -14.37 -9.66
C LEU A 12 -1.56 -15.79 -9.40
N GLY A 13 -0.89 -16.82 -9.89
CA GLY A 13 -1.24 -18.23 -9.69
C GLY A 13 -1.30 -18.63 -8.21
N THR A 14 -0.62 -17.90 -7.30
CA THR A 14 -0.74 -18.12 -5.84
C THR A 14 -2.15 -17.84 -5.30
N MET A 15 -2.97 -17.12 -6.05
CA MET A 15 -4.37 -16.81 -5.73
C MET A 15 -5.34 -17.90 -6.20
N GLY A 16 -4.89 -18.86 -7.03
CA GLY A 16 -5.71 -19.91 -7.59
C GLY A 16 -6.95 -19.36 -8.32
N ASP A 17 -8.13 -19.87 -7.99
CA ASP A 17 -9.41 -19.45 -8.56
C ASP A 17 -9.79 -17.96 -8.31
N ALA A 18 -9.08 -17.27 -7.44
CA ALA A 18 -9.31 -15.88 -7.11
C ALA A 18 -8.39 -14.87 -7.87
N GLU A 19 -7.59 -15.34 -8.83
CA GLU A 19 -6.68 -14.51 -9.64
C GLU A 19 -7.40 -13.32 -10.30
N GLY A 20 -8.57 -13.54 -10.88
CA GLY A 20 -9.38 -12.50 -11.53
C GLY A 20 -9.86 -11.37 -10.60
N LYS A 21 -9.69 -11.50 -9.28
CA LYS A 21 -10.02 -10.44 -8.30
C LYS A 21 -8.94 -9.39 -8.17
N ILE A 22 -7.74 -9.61 -8.72
CA ILE A 22 -6.64 -8.65 -8.74
C ILE A 22 -6.90 -7.61 -9.83
N GLN A 23 -6.84 -6.32 -9.46
CA GLN A 23 -7.21 -5.21 -10.34
C GLN A 23 -6.10 -4.16 -10.52
N ALA A 24 -5.15 -4.11 -9.60
CA ALA A 24 -4.08 -3.12 -9.64
C ALA A 24 -2.73 -3.69 -9.19
N LEU A 25 -1.67 -3.09 -9.71
CA LEU A 25 -0.28 -3.34 -9.32
C LEU A 25 0.33 -2.05 -8.80
N ALA A 26 1.05 -2.11 -7.67
CA ALA A 26 1.91 -1.04 -7.21
C ALA A 26 3.36 -1.43 -7.44
N VAL A 27 4.08 -0.64 -8.20
CA VAL A 27 5.45 -0.91 -8.66
C VAL A 27 6.37 0.28 -8.43
N HIS A 28 7.65 0.04 -8.21
CA HIS A 28 8.66 1.08 -8.21
C HIS A 28 8.91 1.60 -9.64
N SER A 29 9.30 2.86 -9.82
CA SER A 29 9.55 3.47 -11.14
C SER A 29 10.57 2.70 -11.99
N ALA A 30 11.61 2.15 -11.36
CA ALA A 30 12.60 1.30 -12.05
C ALA A 30 11.97 0.00 -12.60
N THR A 31 11.06 -0.62 -11.84
CA THR A 31 10.28 -1.79 -12.27
C THR A 31 9.36 -1.44 -13.44
N HIS A 32 8.64 -0.32 -13.34
CA HIS A 32 7.77 0.16 -14.41
C HIS A 32 8.54 0.41 -15.70
N ARG A 33 9.74 1.01 -15.62
CA ARG A 33 10.62 1.21 -16.78
C ARG A 33 11.05 -0.09 -17.42
N LEU A 34 11.37 -1.12 -16.62
CA LEU A 34 11.69 -2.44 -17.15
C LEU A 34 10.49 -3.07 -17.85
N MET A 35 9.30 -3.00 -17.24
CA MET A 35 8.06 -3.50 -17.85
C MET A 35 7.76 -2.82 -19.19
N LYS A 36 8.00 -1.50 -19.31
CA LYS A 36 7.88 -0.76 -20.58
C LYS A 36 8.89 -1.27 -21.61
N LYS A 37 10.15 -1.53 -21.23
CA LYS A 37 11.18 -2.07 -22.14
C LYS A 37 10.85 -3.47 -22.63
N GLN A 38 10.21 -4.27 -21.82
CA GLN A 38 9.77 -5.63 -22.18
C GLN A 38 8.45 -5.66 -22.97
N GLY A 39 7.84 -4.49 -23.22
CA GLY A 39 6.55 -4.41 -23.93
C GLY A 39 5.36 -4.95 -23.13
N LEU A 40 5.47 -5.03 -21.80
CA LEU A 40 4.42 -5.56 -20.92
C LEU A 40 3.37 -4.51 -20.57
N ILE A 41 3.63 -3.23 -20.81
CA ILE A 41 2.73 -2.12 -20.46
C ILE A 41 1.92 -1.71 -21.68
N GLU A 42 0.62 -1.75 -21.53
CA GLU A 42 -0.34 -1.11 -22.42
C GLU A 42 -0.63 0.30 -21.89
N THR A 43 -0.63 1.27 -22.77
CA THR A 43 -0.89 2.66 -22.41
C THR A 43 -2.22 3.10 -22.99
N ILE A 44 -3.12 3.57 -22.13
CA ILE A 44 -4.32 4.27 -22.58
C ILE A 44 -3.94 5.75 -22.74
N PRO A 45 -4.11 6.33 -23.96
CA PRO A 45 -3.82 7.73 -24.15
C PRO A 45 -4.73 8.60 -23.27
N PRO A 46 -4.24 9.74 -22.80
CA PRO A 46 -5.04 10.63 -21.97
C PRO A 46 -6.20 11.21 -22.80
N GLU A 47 -7.40 11.16 -22.25
CA GLU A 47 -8.46 12.07 -22.68
C GLU A 47 -8.14 13.47 -22.14
N ASP A 48 -8.61 14.51 -22.81
CA ASP A 48 -8.32 15.92 -22.52
C ASP A 48 -8.10 16.24 -21.02
N GLY A 49 -6.84 16.53 -20.67
CA GLY A 49 -6.45 16.96 -19.32
C GLY A 49 -6.27 15.84 -18.27
N LYS A 50 -6.35 14.57 -18.65
CA LYS A 50 -6.09 13.43 -17.75
C LYS A 50 -4.70 12.87 -17.95
N GLU A 51 -4.18 12.21 -16.92
CA GLU A 51 -2.88 11.53 -16.98
C GLU A 51 -2.96 10.22 -17.80
N GLU A 52 -1.84 9.85 -18.42
CA GLU A 52 -1.64 8.57 -19.09
C GLU A 52 -1.84 7.41 -18.10
N ILE A 53 -2.68 6.44 -18.45
CA ILE A 53 -2.94 5.27 -17.62
C ILE A 53 -2.14 4.09 -18.15
N SER A 54 -1.22 3.59 -17.34
CA SER A 54 -0.49 2.35 -17.63
C SER A 54 -1.28 1.14 -17.16
N LEU A 55 -1.43 0.15 -18.04
CA LEU A 55 -2.09 -1.12 -17.76
C LEU A 55 -1.13 -2.29 -17.99
N TYR A 56 -1.30 -3.34 -17.20
CA TYR A 56 -0.69 -4.65 -17.41
C TYR A 56 -1.79 -5.71 -17.38
N GLN A 57 -2.05 -6.36 -18.52
CA GLN A 57 -3.12 -7.36 -18.66
C GLN A 57 -4.48 -6.87 -18.08
N GLY A 58 -4.88 -5.64 -18.45
CA GLY A 58 -6.11 -5.02 -17.96
C GLY A 58 -6.09 -4.56 -16.48
N LYS A 59 -4.97 -4.71 -15.77
CA LYS A 59 -4.79 -4.27 -14.37
C LYS A 59 -4.08 -2.93 -14.33
N ARG A 60 -4.58 -1.99 -13.55
CA ARG A 60 -3.97 -0.66 -13.42
C ARG A 60 -2.59 -0.75 -12.76
N VAL A 61 -1.59 -0.12 -13.37
CA VAL A 61 -0.24 0.01 -12.81
C VAL A 61 -0.11 1.36 -12.11
N ILE A 62 0.21 1.33 -10.83
CA ILE A 62 0.45 2.49 -9.98
C ILE A 62 1.95 2.55 -9.71
N VAL A 63 2.57 3.68 -10.03
CA VAL A 63 4.01 3.88 -9.86
C VAL A 63 4.25 4.69 -8.60
N ASP A 64 5.06 4.14 -7.68
CA ASP A 64 5.40 4.79 -6.42
C ASP A 64 6.84 4.43 -6.02
N ASP A 65 7.71 5.44 -5.90
CA ASP A 65 9.11 5.25 -5.50
C ASP A 65 9.27 4.94 -4.00
N GLY A 66 8.21 5.06 -3.20
CA GLY A 66 8.13 4.58 -1.83
C GLY A 66 8.04 3.04 -1.70
N MET A 67 7.94 2.31 -2.82
CA MET A 67 7.91 0.84 -2.81
C MET A 67 9.20 0.25 -2.27
N PRO A 68 9.15 -0.79 -1.41
CA PRO A 68 10.32 -1.33 -0.73
C PRO A 68 11.38 -1.87 -1.70
N VAL A 69 12.61 -1.38 -1.54
CA VAL A 69 13.80 -1.87 -2.24
C VAL A 69 14.82 -2.32 -1.19
N SER A 70 15.31 -3.55 -1.29
CA SER A 70 16.30 -4.09 -0.37
C SER A 70 17.31 -4.95 -1.12
N MET A 71 18.61 -4.67 -0.97
CA MET A 71 19.71 -5.41 -1.60
C MET A 71 19.53 -5.63 -3.11
N GLY A 72 19.08 -4.60 -3.85
CA GLY A 72 18.82 -4.70 -5.29
C GLY A 72 17.59 -5.54 -5.67
N LYS A 73 16.75 -5.91 -4.69
CA LYS A 73 15.47 -6.56 -4.91
C LYS A 73 14.36 -5.55 -4.74
N TYR A 74 13.49 -5.49 -5.71
CA TYR A 74 12.31 -4.64 -5.75
C TYR A 74 11.08 -5.44 -5.32
N THR A 75 10.16 -4.78 -4.64
CA THR A 75 8.90 -5.39 -4.24
C THR A 75 7.77 -4.78 -5.04
N THR A 76 6.97 -5.63 -5.68
CA THR A 76 5.71 -5.26 -6.34
C THR A 76 4.57 -5.85 -5.55
N TYR A 77 3.53 -5.06 -5.30
CA TYR A 77 2.29 -5.56 -4.71
C TYR A 77 1.18 -5.56 -5.76
N LEU A 78 0.40 -6.64 -5.75
CA LEU A 78 -0.78 -6.80 -6.57
C LEU A 78 -1.99 -6.76 -5.64
N PHE A 79 -2.97 -5.92 -5.97
CA PHE A 79 -4.13 -5.66 -5.12
C PHE A 79 -5.43 -5.99 -5.83
N GLY A 80 -6.34 -6.61 -5.09
CA GLY A 80 -7.72 -6.74 -5.49
C GLY A 80 -8.63 -5.71 -4.84
N ALA A 81 -9.83 -5.54 -5.36
CA ALA A 81 -10.83 -4.68 -4.75
C ALA A 81 -11.12 -5.07 -3.31
N GLY A 82 -11.13 -4.08 -2.41
CA GLY A 82 -11.36 -4.31 -0.98
C GLY A 82 -10.20 -4.99 -0.25
N ALA A 83 -8.98 -4.96 -0.80
CA ALA A 83 -7.77 -5.48 -0.16
C ALA A 83 -7.38 -4.70 1.09
N ILE A 84 -7.64 -3.39 1.10
CA ILE A 84 -7.38 -2.49 2.23
C ILE A 84 -8.67 -1.76 2.56
N GLY A 85 -9.08 -1.83 3.82
CA GLY A 85 -10.19 -1.04 4.36
C GLY A 85 -9.66 0.32 4.82
N TYR A 86 -10.40 1.38 4.54
CA TYR A 86 -10.16 2.73 5.01
C TYR A 86 -11.38 3.22 5.80
N ALA A 87 -11.13 3.81 6.96
CA ALA A 87 -12.17 4.47 7.73
C ALA A 87 -11.61 5.72 8.41
N GLU A 88 -12.41 6.77 8.47
CA GLU A 88 -12.12 7.98 9.25
C GLU A 88 -12.99 8.04 10.49
N GLY A 89 -12.39 8.45 11.60
CA GLY A 89 -13.08 8.77 12.84
C GLY A 89 -13.01 10.28 13.13
N THR A 90 -14.02 10.82 13.76
CA THR A 90 -14.02 12.21 14.19
C THR A 90 -13.34 12.35 15.53
N PRO A 91 -12.22 13.08 15.66
CA PRO A 91 -11.61 13.35 16.95
C PRO A 91 -12.52 14.25 17.80
N LYS A 92 -12.37 14.18 19.14
CA LYS A 92 -13.17 14.98 20.07
C LYS A 92 -13.07 16.48 19.80
N THR A 93 -11.88 16.95 19.40
CA THR A 93 -11.62 18.35 19.02
C THR A 93 -10.93 18.35 17.65
N PRO A 94 -11.69 18.42 16.53
CA PRO A 94 -11.11 18.34 15.20
C PRO A 94 -10.22 19.53 14.83
N SER A 95 -10.65 20.72 15.22
CA SER A 95 -9.92 21.97 14.97
C SER A 95 -9.87 22.79 16.25
N GLU A 96 -8.73 23.39 16.51
CA GLU A 96 -8.47 24.19 17.70
C GLU A 96 -7.49 25.32 17.35
N THR A 97 -7.72 26.50 17.88
CA THR A 97 -6.75 27.60 17.80
C THR A 97 -6.13 27.81 19.18
N GLN A 98 -4.82 27.89 19.22
CA GLN A 98 -4.06 28.18 20.42
C GLN A 98 -3.23 29.43 20.19
N ARG A 99 -3.27 30.40 21.14
CA ARG A 99 -2.45 31.60 21.12
C ARG A 99 -1.40 31.55 22.23
N GLU A 100 -0.14 31.75 21.86
CA GLU A 100 0.98 31.88 22.79
C GLU A 100 1.47 33.34 22.81
N GLY A 101 0.96 34.12 23.76
CA GLY A 101 1.19 35.56 23.83
C GLY A 101 2.60 36.00 24.26
N LEU A 102 3.40 35.04 24.80
CA LEU A 102 4.74 35.33 25.34
C LEU A 102 5.86 35.21 24.31
N LYS A 103 5.60 34.64 23.12
CA LYS A 103 6.57 34.50 22.03
C LYS A 103 6.29 35.49 20.93
N ASN A 104 7.35 36.16 20.43
CA ASN A 104 7.35 36.98 19.21
C ASN A 104 6.19 38.02 19.13
N GLY A 105 5.68 38.53 20.26
CA GLY A 105 4.54 39.45 20.25
C GLY A 105 3.18 38.76 20.12
N GLY A 106 3.15 37.43 20.16
CA GLY A 106 1.98 36.56 20.08
C GLY A 106 1.98 35.69 18.80
N GLU A 107 2.13 34.40 19.00
CA GLU A 107 2.00 33.39 17.92
C GLU A 107 0.62 32.74 18.00
N GLU A 108 0.01 32.49 16.86
CA GLU A 108 -1.24 31.75 16.76
C GLU A 108 -1.01 30.42 16.03
N TYR A 109 -1.49 29.32 16.61
CA TYR A 109 -1.41 27.97 16.06
C TYR A 109 -2.80 27.49 15.69
N LEU A 110 -2.99 27.10 14.43
CA LEU A 110 -4.17 26.33 14.00
C LEU A 110 -3.84 24.84 14.03
N ILE A 111 -4.47 24.11 14.93
CA ILE A 111 -4.27 22.69 15.12
C ILE A 111 -5.43 21.93 14.48
N ASN A 112 -5.15 21.11 13.44
CA ASN A 112 -6.12 20.21 12.85
C ASN A 112 -5.75 18.76 13.19
N ARG A 113 -6.72 18.00 13.66
CA ARG A 113 -6.57 16.59 14.03
C ARG A 113 -7.42 15.73 13.12
N ARG A 114 -6.85 14.64 12.63
CA ARG A 114 -7.57 13.61 11.88
C ARG A 114 -7.24 12.24 12.46
N HIS A 115 -8.25 11.40 12.61
CA HIS A 115 -8.10 9.99 12.95
C HIS A 115 -8.52 9.16 11.75
N PHE A 116 -7.67 8.26 11.30
CA PHE A 116 -8.00 7.32 10.24
C PHE A 116 -7.37 5.97 10.51
N VAL A 117 -7.96 4.93 9.94
CA VAL A 117 -7.47 3.55 10.00
C VAL A 117 -7.33 3.02 8.59
N LEU A 118 -6.17 2.44 8.29
CA LEU A 118 -5.90 1.62 7.12
C LEU A 118 -5.70 0.19 7.60
N HIS A 119 -6.58 -0.72 7.18
CA HIS A 119 -6.52 -2.10 7.65
C HIS A 119 -6.50 -3.08 6.47
N PRO A 120 -5.43 -3.89 6.31
CA PRO A 120 -5.40 -4.94 5.32
C PRO A 120 -6.46 -6.02 5.62
N ARG A 121 -7.14 -6.46 4.58
CA ARG A 121 -8.18 -7.49 4.70
C ARG A 121 -7.61 -8.81 5.21
N GLY A 122 -8.36 -9.47 6.08
CA GLY A 122 -8.11 -10.86 6.49
C GLY A 122 -6.97 -11.07 7.47
N ILE A 123 -6.47 -10.00 8.07
CA ILE A 123 -5.55 -10.06 9.21
C ILE A 123 -6.19 -9.45 10.45
N LYS A 124 -5.74 -9.87 11.62
CA LYS A 124 -6.20 -9.38 12.92
C LYS A 124 -5.00 -8.86 13.70
N TRP A 125 -5.16 -7.70 14.31
CA TRP A 125 -4.21 -7.19 15.29
C TRP A 125 -4.26 -8.09 16.55
N ASN A 126 -3.13 -8.65 16.89
CA ASN A 126 -3.00 -9.50 18.08
C ASN A 126 -1.61 -9.24 18.68
N PRO A 127 -1.47 -8.20 19.52
CA PRO A 127 -0.18 -7.85 20.10
C PRO A 127 0.35 -9.03 20.90
N GLY A 128 1.60 -9.45 20.59
CA GLY A 128 2.28 -10.54 21.29
C GLY A 128 2.56 -10.20 22.76
N SER A 129 2.90 -11.22 23.53
CA SER A 129 3.32 -11.06 24.93
C SER A 129 4.55 -10.13 25.00
N GLY A 130 4.40 -8.98 25.63
CA GLY A 130 5.43 -7.93 25.74
C GLY A 130 5.09 -6.61 25.04
N VAL A 131 4.09 -6.60 24.16
CA VAL A 131 3.49 -5.36 23.67
C VAL A 131 2.27 -5.09 24.52
N PRO A 132 2.23 -4.02 25.32
CA PRO A 132 1.04 -3.67 26.09
C PRO A 132 -0.14 -3.51 25.13
N ALA A 133 -1.31 -3.99 25.52
CA ALA A 133 -2.54 -3.69 24.80
C ALA A 133 -2.77 -2.19 24.88
N LYS A 134 -2.23 -1.47 23.92
CA LYS A 134 -2.38 -0.02 23.79
C LYS A 134 -3.51 0.27 22.83
N ASP A 135 -4.33 1.24 23.18
CA ASP A 135 -5.37 1.76 22.29
C ASP A 135 -4.76 2.44 21.03
N THR A 136 -3.47 2.83 21.14
CA THR A 136 -2.75 3.47 20.04
C THR A 136 -1.37 2.81 19.87
N PRO A 137 -1.22 1.85 18.95
CA PRO A 137 0.07 1.25 18.64
C PRO A 137 0.99 2.24 17.92
N SER A 138 2.30 2.13 18.17
CA SER A 138 3.32 2.86 17.43
C SER A 138 3.52 2.28 16.04
N ASN A 139 4.11 3.07 15.12
CA ASN A 139 4.44 2.60 13.77
C ASN A 139 5.39 1.38 13.78
N THR A 140 6.30 1.30 14.75
CA THR A 140 7.20 0.16 14.92
C THR A 140 6.43 -1.11 15.32
N GLU A 141 5.45 -0.98 16.21
CA GLU A 141 4.58 -2.09 16.63
C GLU A 141 3.70 -2.56 15.46
N LEU A 142 3.16 -1.62 14.65
CA LEU A 142 2.37 -1.93 13.45
C LEU A 142 3.21 -2.63 12.37
N ALA A 143 4.49 -2.27 12.23
CA ALA A 143 5.39 -2.90 11.28
C ALA A 143 5.83 -4.32 11.68
N ALA A 144 5.72 -4.67 12.96
CA ALA A 144 6.15 -5.96 13.47
C ALA A 144 5.16 -7.08 13.07
N LYS A 145 5.61 -8.00 12.23
CA LYS A 145 4.81 -9.16 11.76
C LYS A 145 4.24 -9.98 12.93
N ALA A 146 4.95 -10.07 14.06
CA ALA A 146 4.53 -10.84 15.22
C ALA A 146 3.21 -10.36 15.85
N ASN A 147 2.85 -9.10 15.62
CA ASN A 147 1.64 -8.49 16.16
C ASN A 147 0.39 -8.70 15.28
N TRP A 148 0.55 -9.44 14.18
CA TRP A 148 -0.52 -9.70 13.24
C TRP A 148 -0.78 -11.19 13.07
N THR A 149 -2.03 -11.59 13.09
CA THR A 149 -2.46 -12.96 12.82
C THR A 149 -3.35 -13.00 11.60
N ARG A 150 -3.06 -13.93 10.69
CA ARG A 150 -3.91 -14.16 9.53
C ARG A 150 -5.19 -14.90 9.95
N VAL A 151 -6.35 -14.37 9.54
CA VAL A 151 -7.67 -14.92 9.84
C VAL A 151 -8.30 -15.55 8.60
N TYR A 152 -8.07 -15.00 7.41
CA TYR A 152 -8.63 -15.51 6.17
C TYR A 152 -7.63 -16.40 5.42
N GLU A 153 -8.14 -17.26 4.56
CA GLU A 153 -7.31 -17.97 3.58
C GLU A 153 -6.59 -16.98 2.65
N SER A 154 -5.40 -17.35 2.16
CA SER A 154 -4.56 -16.48 1.34
C SER A 154 -5.29 -15.89 0.14
N LYS A 155 -6.08 -16.70 -0.57
CA LYS A 155 -6.86 -16.27 -1.74
C LYS A 155 -7.93 -15.21 -1.44
N ASN A 156 -8.38 -15.11 -0.19
CA ASN A 156 -9.39 -14.13 0.22
C ASN A 156 -8.80 -12.81 0.71
N ILE A 157 -7.49 -12.73 0.93
CA ILE A 157 -6.81 -11.50 1.34
C ILE A 157 -6.70 -10.50 0.19
N ARG A 158 -6.56 -11.00 -1.04
CA ARG A 158 -6.48 -10.21 -2.28
C ARG A 158 -5.28 -9.28 -2.34
N ILE A 159 -4.17 -9.66 -1.69
CA ILE A 159 -2.88 -8.97 -1.73
C ILE A 159 -1.82 -10.01 -2.04
N VAL A 160 -1.08 -9.82 -3.12
CA VAL A 160 0.06 -10.66 -3.50
C VAL A 160 1.33 -9.83 -3.48
N LYS A 161 2.40 -10.39 -2.91
CA LYS A 161 3.72 -9.76 -2.87
C LYS A 161 4.65 -10.50 -3.80
N LEU A 162 5.18 -9.81 -4.79
CA LEU A 162 6.23 -10.30 -5.69
C LEU A 162 7.56 -9.60 -5.37
N VAL A 163 8.60 -10.36 -5.07
CA VAL A 163 9.96 -9.85 -4.87
C VAL A 163 10.84 -10.29 -6.04
N HIS A 164 11.41 -9.32 -6.74
CA HIS A 164 12.16 -9.57 -7.96
C HIS A 164 13.42 -8.71 -8.06
N LYS A 165 14.33 -9.08 -8.96
CA LYS A 165 15.49 -8.28 -9.37
C LYS A 165 15.18 -7.63 -10.72
N ILE A 166 15.75 -6.45 -10.93
CA ILE A 166 15.86 -5.82 -12.24
C ILE A 166 17.18 -6.30 -12.82
N ALA A 167 17.13 -6.98 -13.96
CA ALA A 167 18.32 -7.42 -14.66
C ALA A 167 18.98 -6.26 -15.42
#